data_d40394c87286fa1db7387a5799eaba5a
#
_entry.id   d40394c87286fa1db7387a5799eaba5a
#
_cell.length_a   1.000
_cell.length_b   1.000
_cell.length_c   1.000
_cell.angle_alpha   90.00
_cell.angle_beta   90.00
_cell.angle_gamma   90.00
#
_symmetry.space_group_name_H-M   'P 1'
#
loop_
_entity.id
_entity.type
_entity.pdbx_description
1 polymer ?
#
loop_
_entity_poly.entity_id
_entity_poly.type
_entity_poly.pdbx_seq_one_letter_code
_entity_poly.pdbx_strand_id
1 'polypeptide(L)'
;VPEFISDRYYSKTARVVAVACLIIASVTYVIGQMKGIGVAFSRFLEVDYENGLLIGMVIVFFYAVMGGMKGITYTQIAQYVIMITAYTIPAIFISFMLTGNPIPQFGLGGTLEDGTYLLDKLDLIISELGFKEYTTNSKLSITNMFFYTLSLMIGTAGLPHVIMRFFTVKSVNAARSSAGWALVFIAILYTTAPAVGAMARLNFVTTINQPDSNKNLAYLDRPSWFKNWET
;
A
#
# COMPACT_ATOMS: atom_id res chain seq x y z
N VAL A 1 8.63 9.18 24.02
CA VAL A 1 8.65 7.75 24.34
C VAL A 1 9.82 7.38 25.22
N PRO A 2 11.10 7.75 24.95
CA PRO A 2 12.23 7.39 25.82
C PRO A 2 12.09 7.93 27.24
N GLU A 3 11.58 9.14 27.42
CA GLU A 3 11.32 9.70 28.76
C GLU A 3 10.27 8.91 29.52
N PHE A 4 9.16 8.56 28.88
CA PHE A 4 8.14 7.72 29.48
C PHE A 4 8.70 6.37 29.97
N ILE A 5 9.59 5.77 29.19
CA ILE A 5 10.26 4.52 29.58
C ILE A 5 11.18 4.77 30.78
N SER A 6 11.95 5.85 30.76
CA SER A 6 12.81 6.24 31.89
C SER A 6 12.03 6.40 33.18
N ASP A 7 10.93 7.10 33.14
CA ASP A 7 10.07 7.37 34.30
C ASP A 7 9.35 6.10 34.79
N ARG A 8 8.92 5.27 33.86
CA ARG A 8 8.22 4.00 34.19
C ARG A 8 9.11 2.98 34.88
N TYR A 9 10.37 2.91 34.46
CA TYR A 9 11.36 1.96 35.00
C TYR A 9 12.36 2.58 35.97
N TYR A 10 12.24 3.88 36.26
CA TYR A 10 13.15 4.63 37.14
C TYR A 10 14.63 4.42 36.80
N SER A 11 14.97 4.29 35.51
CA SER A 11 16.30 3.92 35.04
C SER A 11 16.80 4.80 33.90
N LYS A 12 17.96 5.43 34.11
CA LYS A 12 18.68 6.19 33.08
C LYS A 12 19.16 5.29 31.94
N THR A 13 19.58 4.07 32.28
CA THR A 13 20.03 3.07 31.29
C THR A 13 18.90 2.68 30.37
N ALA A 14 17.68 2.47 30.89
CA ALA A 14 16.49 2.18 30.07
C ALA A 14 16.19 3.31 29.08
N ARG A 15 16.41 4.58 29.50
CA ARG A 15 16.26 5.75 28.60
C ARG A 15 17.25 5.69 27.42
N VAL A 16 18.53 5.43 27.71
CA VAL A 16 19.58 5.35 26.68
C VAL A 16 19.29 4.23 25.67
N VAL A 17 18.93 3.05 26.17
CA VAL A 17 18.55 1.91 25.31
C VAL A 17 17.33 2.26 24.44
N ALA A 18 16.32 2.90 25.04
CA ALA A 18 15.13 3.31 24.29
C ALA A 18 15.44 4.34 23.20
N VAL A 19 16.36 5.29 23.45
CA VAL A 19 16.83 6.24 22.42
C VAL A 19 17.56 5.53 21.30
N ALA A 20 18.46 4.61 21.61
CA ALA A 20 19.19 3.84 20.61
C ALA A 20 18.24 3.02 19.72
N CYS A 21 17.30 2.30 20.32
CA CYS A 21 16.26 1.56 19.59
C CYS A 21 15.41 2.47 18.70
N LEU A 22 15.04 3.66 19.20
CA LEU A 22 14.25 4.65 18.45
C LEU A 22 15.02 5.15 17.22
N ILE A 23 16.31 5.43 17.36
CA ILE A 23 17.16 5.89 16.26
C ILE A 23 17.25 4.78 15.18
N ILE A 24 17.54 3.55 15.59
CA ILE A 24 17.66 2.41 14.66
C ILE A 24 16.34 2.20 13.90
N ALA A 25 15.22 2.18 14.61
CA ALA A 25 13.90 2.02 13.99
C ALA A 25 13.59 3.15 12.99
N SER A 26 13.89 4.41 13.37
CA SER A 26 13.65 5.57 12.52
C SER A 26 14.52 5.57 11.27
N VAL A 27 15.81 5.24 11.40
CA VAL A 27 16.74 5.15 10.25
C VAL A 27 16.31 4.05 9.29
N THR A 28 15.97 2.87 9.80
CA THR A 28 15.48 1.75 8.97
C THR A 28 14.21 2.13 8.21
N TYR A 29 13.29 2.82 8.88
CA TYR A 29 12.06 3.30 8.25
C TYR A 29 12.34 4.31 7.14
N VAL A 30 13.21 5.30 7.38
CA VAL A 30 13.58 6.33 6.41
C VAL A 30 14.25 5.71 5.17
N ILE A 31 15.12 4.73 5.35
CA ILE A 31 15.77 4.02 4.22
C ILE A 31 14.70 3.39 3.31
N GLY A 32 13.71 2.71 3.89
CA GLY A 32 12.61 2.13 3.13
C GLY A 32 11.78 3.18 2.36
N GLN A 33 11.50 4.33 2.99
CA GLN A 33 10.75 5.43 2.36
C GLN A 33 11.55 6.09 1.23
N MET A 34 12.84 6.32 1.43
CA MET A 34 13.71 6.90 0.41
C MET A 34 13.83 6.00 -0.81
N LYS A 35 13.89 4.68 -0.63
CA LYS A 35 13.86 3.73 -1.75
C LYS A 35 12.58 3.88 -2.58
N GLY A 36 11.42 4.00 -1.94
CA GLY A 36 10.16 4.23 -2.63
C GLY A 36 10.12 5.54 -3.42
N ILE A 37 10.63 6.61 -2.82
CA ILE A 37 10.74 7.92 -3.48
C ILE A 37 11.68 7.83 -4.70
N GLY A 38 12.84 7.21 -4.56
CA GLY A 38 13.79 7.04 -5.65
C GLY A 38 13.20 6.30 -6.85
N VAL A 39 12.48 5.20 -6.59
CA VAL A 39 11.78 4.45 -7.65
C VAL A 39 10.69 5.30 -8.32
N ALA A 40 9.89 6.02 -7.53
CA ALA A 40 8.82 6.86 -8.08
C ALA A 40 9.37 7.99 -8.96
N PHE A 41 10.34 8.75 -8.47
CA PHE A 41 10.93 9.85 -9.25
C PHE A 41 11.71 9.35 -10.46
N SER A 42 12.41 8.21 -10.36
CA SER A 42 13.06 7.58 -11.51
C SER A 42 12.06 7.26 -12.61
N ARG A 43 10.91 6.71 -12.27
CA ARG A 43 9.89 6.34 -13.25
C ARG A 43 9.14 7.55 -13.83
N PHE A 44 8.77 8.53 -12.99
CA PHE A 44 8.01 9.69 -13.46
C PHE A 44 8.86 10.70 -14.23
N LEU A 45 10.14 10.83 -13.91
CA LEU A 45 11.04 11.76 -14.58
C LEU A 45 11.90 11.10 -15.66
N GLU A 46 11.80 9.77 -15.83
CA GLU A 46 12.61 8.98 -16.77
C GLU A 46 14.11 9.19 -16.57
N VAL A 47 14.56 9.25 -15.31
CA VAL A 47 15.96 9.41 -14.92
C VAL A 47 16.45 8.17 -14.16
N ASP A 48 17.78 8.03 -14.07
CA ASP A 48 18.38 6.96 -13.28
C ASP A 48 17.94 7.02 -11.82
N TYR A 49 17.85 5.86 -11.17
CA TYR A 49 17.39 5.72 -9.79
C TYR A 49 18.14 6.65 -8.81
N GLU A 50 19.45 6.80 -8.96
CA GLU A 50 20.26 7.65 -8.08
C GLU A 50 19.89 9.13 -8.21
N ASN A 51 19.67 9.60 -9.43
CA ASN A 51 19.22 10.96 -9.71
C ASN A 51 17.79 11.18 -9.18
N GLY A 52 16.89 10.22 -9.39
CA GLY A 52 15.54 10.25 -8.85
C GLY A 52 15.52 10.32 -7.32
N LEU A 53 16.36 9.53 -6.67
CA LEU A 53 16.52 9.54 -5.22
C LEU A 53 17.03 10.89 -4.72
N LEU A 54 18.02 11.46 -5.37
CA LEU A 54 18.62 12.73 -4.96
C LEU A 54 17.62 13.89 -5.10
N ILE A 55 16.91 13.96 -6.22
CA ILE A 55 15.86 14.96 -6.45
C ILE A 55 14.76 14.83 -5.38
N GLY A 56 14.26 13.62 -5.16
CA GLY A 56 13.23 13.36 -4.16
C GLY A 56 13.69 13.73 -2.74
N MET A 57 14.93 13.38 -2.39
CA MET A 57 15.51 13.70 -1.09
C MET A 57 15.61 15.23 -0.85
N VAL A 58 16.07 15.99 -1.86
CA VAL A 58 16.16 17.46 -1.75
C VAL A 58 14.79 18.07 -1.55
N ILE A 59 13.77 17.65 -2.32
CA ILE A 59 12.41 18.17 -2.19
C ILE A 59 11.84 17.85 -0.79
N VAL A 60 11.98 16.60 -0.33
CA VAL A 60 11.48 16.18 0.97
C VAL A 60 12.19 16.92 2.10
N PHE A 61 13.51 17.06 2.03
CA PHE A 61 14.28 17.78 3.01
C PHE A 61 13.86 19.26 3.11
N PHE A 62 13.72 19.92 1.97
CA PHE A 62 13.33 21.33 1.91
C PHE A 62 11.94 21.55 2.54
N TYR A 63 10.94 20.78 2.14
CA TYR A 63 9.61 20.97 2.68
C TYR A 63 9.49 20.54 4.16
N ALA A 64 10.24 19.53 4.59
CA ALA A 64 10.21 19.05 5.96
C ALA A 64 10.84 20.07 6.92
N VAL A 65 11.96 20.68 6.52
CA VAL A 65 12.66 21.70 7.33
C VAL A 65 11.85 23.00 7.41
N MET A 66 11.30 23.46 6.27
CA MET A 66 10.55 24.73 6.24
C MET A 66 9.12 24.60 6.76
N GLY A 67 8.46 23.48 6.49
CA GLY A 67 7.04 23.28 6.81
C GLY A 67 6.78 22.88 8.27
N GLY A 68 7.73 22.24 8.92
CA GLY A 68 7.58 21.70 10.27
C GLY A 68 6.34 20.79 10.40
N MET A 69 5.87 20.58 11.63
CA MET A 69 4.73 19.68 11.90
C MET A 69 3.40 20.17 11.29
N LYS A 70 3.19 21.47 11.18
CA LYS A 70 1.97 22.02 10.56
C LYS A 70 1.97 21.80 9.06
N GLY A 71 3.08 22.08 8.37
CA GLY A 71 3.23 21.86 6.94
C GLY A 71 3.03 20.39 6.58
N ILE A 72 3.67 19.48 7.32
CA ILE A 72 3.52 18.04 7.16
C ILE A 72 2.05 17.60 7.30
N THR A 73 1.32 18.12 8.29
CA THR A 73 -0.09 17.77 8.52
C THR A 73 -0.97 18.20 7.35
N TYR A 74 -0.84 19.43 6.87
CA TYR A 74 -1.65 19.91 5.73
C TYR A 74 -1.33 19.15 4.42
N THR A 75 -0.05 18.89 4.18
CA THR A 75 0.39 18.11 3.02
C THR A 75 -0.21 16.70 3.05
N GLN A 76 -0.24 16.06 4.22
CA GLN A 76 -0.82 14.72 4.36
C GLN A 76 -2.33 14.69 4.19
N ILE A 77 -3.05 15.73 4.60
CA ILE A 77 -4.49 15.83 4.32
C ILE A 77 -4.72 15.90 2.81
N ALA A 78 -3.99 16.76 2.10
CA ALA A 78 -4.09 16.89 0.65
C ALA A 78 -3.71 15.56 -0.05
N GLN A 79 -2.62 14.94 0.33
CA GLN A 79 -2.17 13.65 -0.18
C GLN A 79 -3.21 12.55 0.04
N TYR A 80 -3.84 12.51 1.21
CA TYR A 80 -4.87 11.51 1.51
C TYR A 80 -6.10 11.70 0.62
N VAL A 81 -6.58 12.92 0.44
CA VAL A 81 -7.72 13.21 -0.45
C VAL A 81 -7.43 12.78 -1.89
N ILE A 82 -6.26 13.13 -2.41
CA ILE A 82 -5.84 12.71 -3.75
C ILE A 82 -5.72 11.18 -3.84
N MET A 83 -5.08 10.57 -2.86
CA MET A 83 -4.85 9.12 -2.85
C MET A 83 -6.17 8.34 -2.79
N ILE A 84 -7.10 8.71 -1.92
CA ILE A 84 -8.36 7.97 -1.79
C ILE A 84 -9.22 8.12 -3.05
N THR A 85 -9.27 9.30 -3.65
CA THR A 85 -10.02 9.51 -4.90
C THR A 85 -9.38 8.79 -6.08
N ALA A 86 -8.08 8.95 -6.28
CA ALA A 86 -7.34 8.31 -7.35
C ALA A 86 -7.33 6.78 -7.26
N TYR A 87 -7.45 6.23 -6.07
CA TYR A 87 -7.48 4.78 -5.84
C TYR A 87 -8.90 4.21 -5.91
N THR A 88 -9.87 4.88 -5.31
CA THR A 88 -11.25 4.37 -5.21
C THR A 88 -12.01 4.48 -6.55
N ILE A 89 -11.79 5.55 -7.32
CA ILE A 89 -12.48 5.75 -8.59
C ILE A 89 -12.18 4.62 -9.58
N PRO A 90 -10.91 4.29 -9.92
CA PRO A 90 -10.61 3.15 -10.78
C PRO A 90 -11.09 1.82 -10.20
N ALA A 91 -11.05 1.66 -8.87
CA ALA A 91 -11.53 0.46 -8.20
C ALA A 91 -13.03 0.21 -8.42
N ILE A 92 -13.83 1.28 -8.33
CA ILE A 92 -15.27 1.22 -8.61
C ILE A 92 -15.51 0.85 -10.08
N PHE A 93 -14.82 1.50 -11.00
CA PHE A 93 -14.98 1.25 -12.43
C PHE A 93 -14.60 -0.18 -12.80
N ILE A 94 -13.46 -0.70 -12.34
CA ILE A 94 -13.04 -2.06 -12.65
C ILE A 94 -13.96 -3.10 -12.04
N SER A 95 -14.47 -2.86 -10.83
CA SER A 95 -15.43 -3.73 -10.17
C SER A 95 -16.76 -3.77 -10.92
N PHE A 96 -17.27 -2.59 -11.29
CA PHE A 96 -18.51 -2.48 -12.06
C PHE A 96 -18.37 -3.14 -13.43
N MET A 97 -17.26 -2.92 -14.11
CA MET A 97 -17.01 -3.50 -15.44
C MET A 97 -16.95 -5.04 -15.40
N LEU A 98 -16.35 -5.62 -14.37
CA LEU A 98 -16.15 -7.07 -14.30
C LEU A 98 -17.32 -7.84 -13.67
N THR A 99 -17.98 -7.27 -12.68
CA THR A 99 -18.98 -7.97 -11.86
C THR A 99 -20.34 -7.27 -11.80
N GLY A 100 -20.50 -6.11 -12.46
CA GLY A 100 -21.71 -5.28 -12.35
C GLY A 100 -21.91 -4.62 -10.98
N ASN A 101 -21.01 -4.86 -10.02
CA ASN A 101 -21.10 -4.31 -8.66
C ASN A 101 -20.18 -3.09 -8.49
N PRO A 102 -20.69 -1.91 -8.11
CA PRO A 102 -19.87 -0.72 -7.95
C PRO A 102 -19.00 -0.74 -6.68
N ILE A 103 -19.25 -1.66 -5.73
CA ILE A 103 -18.48 -1.77 -4.49
C ILE A 103 -17.40 -2.85 -4.68
N PRO A 104 -16.10 -2.47 -4.73
CA PRO A 104 -15.02 -3.42 -5.04
C PRO A 104 -14.91 -4.59 -4.06
N GLN A 105 -15.23 -4.37 -2.78
CA GLN A 105 -15.22 -5.40 -1.75
C GLN A 105 -16.24 -6.51 -2.03
N PHE A 106 -17.42 -6.14 -2.52
CA PHE A 106 -18.45 -7.10 -2.90
C PHE A 106 -18.18 -7.70 -4.28
N GLY A 107 -17.62 -6.90 -5.20
CA GLY A 107 -17.20 -7.38 -6.51
C GLY A 107 -16.12 -8.46 -6.43
N LEU A 108 -15.23 -8.42 -5.43
CA LEU A 108 -14.20 -9.45 -5.22
C LEU A 108 -14.80 -10.85 -4.99
N GLY A 109 -15.92 -10.94 -4.28
CA GLY A 109 -16.67 -12.17 -4.09
C GLY A 109 -17.80 -12.38 -5.10
N GLY A 110 -17.92 -11.50 -6.11
CA GLY A 110 -18.96 -11.53 -7.12
C GLY A 110 -18.70 -12.53 -8.24
N THR A 111 -19.72 -12.73 -9.04
CA THR A 111 -19.67 -13.53 -10.27
C THR A 111 -19.45 -12.62 -11.48
N LEU A 112 -18.75 -13.13 -12.47
CA LEU A 112 -18.58 -12.53 -13.78
C LEU A 112 -19.85 -12.74 -14.63
N GLU A 113 -19.92 -12.16 -15.81
CA GLU A 113 -21.04 -12.31 -16.75
C GLU A 113 -21.28 -13.76 -17.16
N ASP A 114 -20.24 -14.61 -17.17
CA ASP A 114 -20.31 -16.04 -17.46
C ASP A 114 -20.82 -16.89 -16.26
N GLY A 115 -21.17 -16.27 -15.15
CA GLY A 115 -21.65 -16.94 -13.94
C GLY A 115 -20.56 -17.56 -13.06
N THR A 116 -19.28 -17.49 -13.45
CA THR A 116 -18.15 -17.97 -12.65
C THR A 116 -17.73 -16.94 -11.60
N TYR A 117 -17.24 -17.41 -10.45
CA TYR A 117 -16.67 -16.48 -9.46
C TYR A 117 -15.37 -15.87 -9.97
N LEU A 118 -15.18 -14.59 -9.68
CA LEU A 118 -14.02 -13.82 -10.15
C LEU A 118 -12.68 -14.47 -9.76
N LEU A 119 -12.57 -14.94 -8.54
CA LEU A 119 -11.32 -15.55 -8.03
C LEU A 119 -11.08 -16.91 -8.64
N ASP A 120 -12.13 -17.73 -8.86
CA ASP A 120 -12.03 -19.03 -9.49
C ASP A 120 -11.60 -18.90 -10.95
N LYS A 121 -12.16 -17.92 -11.67
CA LYS A 121 -11.74 -17.61 -13.04
C LYS A 121 -10.26 -17.18 -13.10
N LEU A 122 -9.83 -16.37 -12.14
CA LEU A 122 -8.43 -15.93 -12.05
C LEU A 122 -7.50 -17.13 -11.82
N ASP A 123 -7.84 -18.02 -10.88
CA ASP A 123 -7.06 -19.20 -10.58
C ASP A 123 -6.98 -20.16 -11.77
N LEU A 124 -8.09 -20.35 -12.46
CA LEU A 124 -8.15 -21.19 -13.66
C LEU A 124 -7.20 -20.68 -14.75
N ILE A 125 -7.30 -19.40 -15.11
CA ILE A 125 -6.46 -18.83 -16.18
C ILE A 125 -4.97 -18.85 -15.79
N ILE A 126 -4.65 -18.56 -14.54
CA ILE A 126 -3.26 -18.58 -14.05
C ILE A 126 -2.70 -19.99 -14.08
N SER A 127 -3.51 -21.01 -13.74
CA SER A 127 -3.11 -22.41 -13.81
C SER A 127 -2.93 -22.89 -15.25
N GLU A 128 -3.79 -22.46 -16.17
CA GLU A 128 -3.64 -22.73 -17.62
C GLU A 128 -2.34 -22.14 -18.19
N LEU A 129 -1.89 -21.01 -17.67
CA LEU A 129 -0.61 -20.39 -18.03
C LEU A 129 0.61 -21.10 -17.41
N GLY A 130 0.42 -22.17 -16.63
CA GLY A 130 1.47 -22.94 -15.99
C GLY A 130 1.97 -22.36 -14.67
N PHE A 131 1.29 -21.35 -14.12
CA PHE A 131 1.59 -20.81 -12.80
C PHE A 131 0.73 -21.48 -11.73
N LYS A 132 1.16 -21.35 -10.47
CA LYS A 132 0.35 -21.79 -9.33
C LYS A 132 -0.85 -20.85 -9.14
N GLU A 133 -1.94 -21.41 -8.66
CA GLU A 133 -3.17 -20.66 -8.34
C GLU A 133 -2.89 -19.40 -7.52
N TYR A 134 -3.62 -18.35 -7.78
CA TYR A 134 -3.43 -17.05 -7.11
C TYR A 134 -3.86 -17.08 -5.65
N THR A 135 -5.00 -17.73 -5.37
CA THR A 135 -5.62 -17.74 -4.05
C THR A 135 -4.98 -18.74 -3.10
N THR A 136 -4.52 -19.89 -3.59
CA THR A 136 -4.00 -21.00 -2.77
C THR A 136 -2.49 -21.06 -2.71
N ASN A 137 -1.76 -20.29 -3.55
CA ASN A 137 -0.31 -20.31 -3.59
C ASN A 137 0.32 -19.54 -2.42
N SER A 138 0.06 -19.98 -1.21
CA SER A 138 0.77 -19.47 -0.03
C SER A 138 2.14 -20.14 0.07
N LYS A 139 3.20 -19.35 -0.14
CA LYS A 139 4.59 -19.79 0.14
C LYS A 139 4.89 -19.87 1.63
N LEU A 140 4.01 -19.34 2.46
CA LEU A 140 4.17 -19.26 3.90
C LEU A 140 3.26 -20.29 4.58
N SER A 141 3.77 -21.01 5.57
CA SER A 141 2.94 -21.82 6.45
C SER A 141 1.97 -20.91 7.24
N ILE A 142 0.84 -21.46 7.69
CA ILE A 142 -0.15 -20.74 8.51
C ILE A 142 0.51 -20.09 9.74
N THR A 143 1.43 -20.81 10.38
CA THR A 143 2.19 -20.31 11.53
C THR A 143 3.05 -19.10 11.17
N ASN A 144 3.78 -19.16 10.06
CA ASN A 144 4.58 -18.03 9.59
C ASN A 144 3.70 -16.83 9.20
N MET A 145 2.55 -17.06 8.57
CA MET A 145 1.60 -16.00 8.24
C MET A 145 1.07 -15.31 9.51
N PHE A 146 0.75 -16.09 10.54
CA PHE A 146 0.33 -15.54 11.83
C PHE A 146 1.41 -14.66 12.46
N PHE A 147 2.65 -15.16 12.57
CA PHE A 147 3.74 -14.37 13.15
C PHE A 147 4.12 -13.15 12.30
N TYR A 148 4.05 -13.26 10.98
CA TYR A 148 4.27 -12.14 10.08
C TYR A 148 3.24 -11.04 10.31
N THR A 149 1.96 -11.39 10.35
CA THR A 149 0.87 -10.44 10.61
C THR A 149 0.99 -9.81 12.00
N LEU A 150 1.26 -10.63 13.02
CA LEU A 150 1.45 -10.16 14.40
C LEU A 150 2.63 -9.19 14.51
N SER A 151 3.74 -9.49 13.84
CA SER A 151 4.92 -8.62 13.79
C SER A 151 4.61 -7.27 13.15
N LEU A 152 3.88 -7.26 12.04
CA LEU A 152 3.44 -6.02 11.39
C LEU A 152 2.49 -5.21 12.28
N MET A 153 1.54 -5.86 12.96
CA MET A 153 0.60 -5.18 13.86
C MET A 153 1.33 -4.51 15.03
N ILE A 154 2.20 -5.25 15.72
CA ILE A 154 2.97 -4.73 16.86
C ILE A 154 3.95 -3.65 16.38
N GLY A 155 4.66 -3.90 15.28
CA GLY A 155 5.60 -2.95 14.70
C GLY A 155 4.94 -1.63 14.32
N THR A 156 3.80 -1.68 13.66
CA THR A 156 3.05 -0.47 13.27
C THR A 156 2.56 0.32 14.49
N ALA A 157 2.10 -0.36 15.54
CA ALA A 157 1.66 0.28 16.78
C ALA A 157 2.82 0.99 17.51
N GLY A 158 4.05 0.50 17.38
CA GLY A 158 5.24 1.04 18.03
C GLY A 158 5.99 2.13 17.23
N LEU A 159 5.55 2.47 16.02
CA LEU A 159 6.25 3.43 15.18
C LEU A 159 6.25 4.84 15.78
N PRO A 160 7.43 5.46 15.96
CA PRO A 160 7.56 6.76 16.63
C PRO A 160 6.74 7.87 15.97
N HIS A 161 6.72 7.91 14.64
CA HIS A 161 6.01 8.92 13.88
C HIS A 161 4.48 8.81 13.97
N VAL A 162 3.96 7.63 14.29
CA VAL A 162 2.52 7.42 14.57
C VAL A 162 2.21 7.93 15.98
N ILE A 163 3.03 7.58 16.96
CA ILE A 163 2.83 7.96 18.36
C ILE A 163 2.93 9.48 18.53
N MET A 164 3.88 10.15 17.88
CA MET A 164 4.05 11.60 17.95
C MET A 164 2.80 12.38 17.54
N ARG A 165 1.94 11.85 16.69
CA ARG A 165 0.71 12.52 16.27
C ARG A 165 -0.32 12.66 17.39
N PHE A 166 -0.34 11.74 18.33
CA PHE A 166 -1.22 11.83 19.50
C PHE A 166 -0.84 12.99 20.44
N PHE A 167 0.41 13.47 20.39
CA PHE A 167 0.86 14.65 21.15
C PHE A 167 0.54 15.97 20.47
N THR A 168 0.11 15.98 19.21
CA THR A 168 -0.21 17.22 18.47
C THR A 168 -1.69 17.59 18.55
N VAL A 169 -2.54 16.79 19.18
CA VAL A 169 -3.97 17.05 19.34
C VAL A 169 -4.27 17.79 20.64
N LYS A 170 -5.34 18.58 20.64
CA LYS A 170 -5.68 19.49 21.75
C LYS A 170 -6.21 18.78 23.01
N SER A 171 -6.75 17.57 22.88
CA SER A 171 -7.33 16.82 23.99
C SER A 171 -7.33 15.31 23.76
N VAL A 172 -7.44 14.54 24.82
CA VAL A 172 -7.52 13.07 24.77
C VAL A 172 -8.74 12.60 23.99
N ASN A 173 -9.87 13.30 24.13
CA ASN A 173 -11.09 12.96 23.38
C ASN A 173 -10.91 13.22 21.88
N ALA A 174 -10.24 14.31 21.49
CA ALA A 174 -9.89 14.56 20.10
C ALA A 174 -8.95 13.48 19.55
N ALA A 175 -7.98 13.01 20.35
CA ALA A 175 -7.09 11.91 19.97
C ALA A 175 -7.86 10.61 19.70
N ARG A 176 -8.77 10.24 20.59
CA ARG A 176 -9.61 9.03 20.43
C ARG A 176 -10.52 9.12 19.20
N SER A 177 -11.18 10.25 19.01
CA SER A 177 -12.04 10.47 17.82
C SER A 177 -11.25 10.42 16.54
N SER A 178 -10.07 11.07 16.50
CA SER A 178 -9.19 11.03 15.32
C SER A 178 -8.69 9.62 15.02
N ALA A 179 -8.34 8.84 16.04
CA ALA A 179 -7.94 7.44 15.87
C ALA A 179 -9.08 6.59 15.30
N GLY A 180 -10.32 6.77 15.80
CA GLY A 180 -11.50 6.07 15.29
C GLY A 180 -11.74 6.35 13.80
N TRP A 181 -11.76 7.62 13.41
CA TRP A 181 -11.92 7.99 12.00
C TRP A 181 -10.76 7.52 11.12
N ALA A 182 -9.53 7.59 11.61
CA ALA A 182 -8.38 7.05 10.89
C ALA A 182 -8.53 5.56 10.61
N LEU A 183 -9.02 4.76 11.57
CA LEU A 183 -9.27 3.34 11.37
C LEU A 183 -10.32 3.08 10.29
N VAL A 184 -11.41 3.87 10.25
CA VAL A 184 -12.44 3.76 9.21
C VAL A 184 -11.84 4.01 7.82
N PHE A 185 -11.08 5.10 7.66
CA PHE A 185 -10.47 5.44 6.38
C PHE A 185 -9.38 4.45 5.95
N ILE A 186 -8.61 3.94 6.90
CA ILE A 186 -7.62 2.88 6.65
C ILE A 186 -8.34 1.60 6.22
N ALA A 187 -9.42 1.21 6.89
CA ALA A 187 -10.18 0.01 6.54
C ALA A 187 -10.73 0.07 5.11
N ILE A 188 -11.24 1.22 4.67
CA ILE A 188 -11.72 1.42 3.30
C ILE A 188 -10.60 1.15 2.29
N LEU A 189 -9.42 1.75 2.48
CA LEU A 189 -8.29 1.56 1.57
C LEU A 189 -7.78 0.12 1.57
N TYR A 190 -7.55 -0.46 2.74
CA TYR A 190 -6.96 -1.80 2.85
C TYR A 190 -7.90 -2.93 2.42
N THR A 191 -9.22 -2.74 2.54
CA THR A 191 -10.20 -3.72 2.02
C THR A 191 -10.39 -3.58 0.50
N THR A 192 -10.18 -2.39 -0.05
CA THR A 192 -10.23 -2.17 -1.51
C THR A 192 -8.98 -2.73 -2.22
N ALA A 193 -7.82 -2.72 -1.56
CA ALA A 193 -6.54 -3.13 -2.17
C ALA A 193 -6.53 -4.56 -2.74
N PRO A 194 -6.96 -5.62 -2.03
CA PRO A 194 -7.02 -6.97 -2.58
C PRO A 194 -7.99 -7.09 -3.75
N ALA A 195 -9.12 -6.38 -3.69
CA ALA A 195 -10.11 -6.37 -4.76
C ALA A 195 -9.52 -5.78 -6.05
N VAL A 196 -8.89 -4.61 -5.97
CA VAL A 196 -8.21 -3.99 -7.12
C VAL A 196 -7.09 -4.88 -7.65
N GLY A 197 -6.29 -5.47 -6.77
CA GLY A 197 -5.18 -6.35 -7.16
C GLY A 197 -5.65 -7.57 -7.94
N ALA A 198 -6.68 -8.26 -7.47
CA ALA A 198 -7.25 -9.43 -8.14
C ALA A 198 -7.94 -9.05 -9.46
N MET A 199 -8.78 -8.01 -9.45
CA MET A 199 -9.52 -7.55 -10.63
C MET A 199 -8.60 -7.00 -11.72
N ALA A 200 -7.60 -6.20 -11.36
CA ALA A 200 -6.62 -5.69 -12.31
C ALA A 200 -5.82 -6.83 -12.94
N ARG A 201 -5.44 -7.82 -12.14
CA ARG A 201 -4.73 -8.99 -12.63
C ARG A 201 -5.60 -9.83 -13.56
N LEU A 202 -6.87 -10.07 -13.23
CA LEU A 202 -7.81 -10.77 -14.08
C LEU A 202 -7.98 -10.03 -15.41
N ASN A 203 -8.25 -8.72 -15.38
CA ASN A 203 -8.41 -7.90 -16.58
C ASN A 203 -7.14 -7.93 -17.46
N PHE A 204 -5.97 -7.86 -16.84
CA PHE A 204 -4.69 -7.94 -17.54
C PHE A 204 -4.51 -9.29 -18.23
N VAL A 205 -4.73 -10.37 -17.51
CA VAL A 205 -4.53 -11.74 -18.04
C VAL A 205 -5.55 -12.07 -19.13
N THR A 206 -6.82 -11.71 -18.95
CA THR A 206 -7.87 -11.91 -19.96
C THR A 206 -7.65 -11.09 -21.22
N THR A 207 -7.08 -9.89 -21.10
CA THR A 207 -6.75 -9.05 -22.27
C THR A 207 -5.61 -9.64 -23.10
N ILE A 208 -4.64 -10.30 -22.46
CA ILE A 208 -3.49 -10.89 -23.16
C ILE A 208 -3.80 -12.30 -23.65
N ASN A 209 -4.44 -13.10 -22.82
CA ASN A 209 -4.83 -14.47 -23.10
C ASN A 209 -6.33 -14.51 -23.39
N GLN A 210 -6.72 -14.35 -24.66
CA GLN A 210 -8.10 -14.51 -25.09
C GLN A 210 -8.36 -15.98 -25.40
N PRO A 211 -9.01 -16.74 -24.51
CA PRO A 211 -9.21 -18.17 -24.71
C PRO A 211 -10.09 -18.53 -25.91
N ASP A 212 -10.93 -17.59 -26.36
CA ASP A 212 -11.86 -17.81 -27.50
C ASP A 212 -11.26 -17.47 -28.88
N SER A 213 -10.10 -16.84 -28.93
CA SER A 213 -9.37 -16.69 -30.17
C SER A 213 -8.21 -17.68 -30.17
N ASN A 214 -8.20 -18.60 -31.13
CA ASN A 214 -7.03 -19.46 -31.46
C ASN A 214 -5.78 -18.61 -31.84
N LYS A 215 -5.76 -17.33 -31.49
CA LYS A 215 -4.71 -16.36 -31.68
C LYS A 215 -4.40 -15.77 -30.30
N ASN A 216 -3.45 -16.38 -29.61
CA ASN A 216 -2.66 -15.59 -28.67
C ASN A 216 -2.26 -14.31 -29.41
N LEU A 217 -2.69 -13.14 -28.94
CA LEU A 217 -2.32 -11.86 -29.54
C LEU A 217 -0.79 -11.89 -29.73
N ALA A 218 -0.36 -11.83 -31.01
CA ALA A 218 1.06 -11.73 -31.28
C ALA A 218 1.60 -10.54 -30.49
N TYR A 219 2.82 -10.62 -30.00
CA TYR A 219 3.44 -9.56 -29.17
C TYR A 219 3.30 -8.16 -29.79
N LEU A 220 3.25 -8.08 -31.12
CA LEU A 220 3.10 -6.83 -31.88
C LEU A 220 1.67 -6.27 -31.91
N ASP A 221 0.67 -7.10 -31.66
CA ASP A 221 -0.76 -6.73 -31.73
C ASP A 221 -1.33 -6.32 -30.36
N ARG A 222 -0.48 -6.21 -29.34
CA ARG A 222 -0.89 -5.82 -28.00
C ARG A 222 -1.38 -4.36 -27.95
N PRO A 223 -2.34 -4.07 -27.06
CA PRO A 223 -2.79 -2.69 -26.86
C PRO A 223 -1.64 -1.72 -26.58
N SER A 224 -1.73 -0.50 -27.08
CA SER A 224 -0.65 0.52 -26.97
C SER A 224 -0.25 0.81 -25.50
N TRP A 225 -1.21 0.70 -24.58
CA TRP A 225 -0.95 0.91 -23.15
C TRP A 225 -0.02 -0.17 -22.56
N PHE A 226 0.01 -1.37 -23.15
CA PHE A 226 0.90 -2.44 -22.69
C PHE A 226 2.37 -2.12 -22.92
N LYS A 227 2.70 -1.45 -24.02
CA LYS A 227 4.08 -1.06 -24.37
C LYS A 227 4.69 -0.11 -23.34
N ASN A 228 3.88 0.65 -22.64
CA ASN A 228 4.34 1.59 -21.59
C ASN A 228 4.85 0.87 -20.32
N TRP A 229 4.63 -0.44 -20.21
CA TRP A 229 5.09 -1.25 -19.07
C TRP A 229 6.34 -2.07 -19.38
N GLU A 230 6.77 -2.08 -20.63
CA GLU A 230 7.95 -2.79 -21.11
C GLU A 230 9.18 -1.90 -21.01
N THR A 231 9.73 -1.74 -19.81
CA THR A 231 11.02 -1.04 -19.60
C THR A 231 11.97 -1.89 -18.82
#